data_cbb1f969e9e6d1322659b0a4f30c27cc
#
_entry.id   cbb1f969e9e6d1322659b0a4f30c27cc
#
_cell.length_a   1.000
_cell.length_b   1.000
_cell.length_c   1.000
_cell.angle_alpha   90.00
_cell.angle_beta   90.00
_cell.angle_gamma   90.00
#
_symmetry.space_group_name_H-M   'P 1'
#
loop_
_entity.id
_entity.type
_entity.pdbx_description
1 polymer ?
#
loop_
_entity_poly.entity_id
_entity_poly.type
_entity_poly.pdbx_seq_one_letter_code
_entity_poly.pdbx_strand_id
1 'polypeptide(L)'
;RREGVVVSGPDRQRSYLGQVWMILSGTLSPREGERALRTVLADPDACYPGSPYAYHYLIEAMIRCGMNDEARRRLTEYWGGMAALGADTFWEVYDPTDHFKSPYNFFPVNSYCHAWSCTPVYFINKYADIFQK
;
A
#
# COMPACT_ATOMS: atom_id res chain seq x y z
N ARG A 1 5.20 -17.29 14.51
CA ARG A 1 4.76 -17.33 13.09
C ARG A 1 3.88 -18.57 12.90
N ARG A 2 2.58 -18.42 12.71
CA ARG A 2 1.72 -19.45 12.13
C ARG A 2 1.37 -18.99 10.71
N GLU A 3 1.36 -19.92 9.76
CA GLU A 3 0.98 -19.70 8.36
C GLU A 3 1.89 -18.72 7.57
N GLY A 4 3.11 -18.47 8.04
CA GLY A 4 4.06 -17.58 7.37
C GLY A 4 3.79 -16.09 7.52
N VAL A 5 2.83 -15.69 8.37
CA VAL A 5 2.42 -14.31 8.60
C VAL A 5 2.85 -13.83 9.99
N VAL A 6 3.29 -12.59 10.08
CA VAL A 6 3.52 -11.91 11.35
C VAL A 6 2.18 -11.35 11.85
N VAL A 7 1.91 -11.56 13.12
CA VAL A 7 0.70 -11.06 13.79
C VAL A 7 1.08 -10.12 14.93
N SER A 8 0.23 -9.16 15.25
CA SER A 8 0.46 -8.18 16.31
C SER A 8 -0.65 -8.20 17.36
N GLY A 9 -0.26 -7.90 18.59
CA GLY A 9 -1.16 -7.81 19.73
C GLY A 9 -1.69 -9.15 20.23
N PRO A 10 -2.45 -9.12 21.36
CA PRO A 10 -3.08 -10.30 21.95
C PRO A 10 -4.13 -10.92 21.01
N ASP A 11 -4.84 -10.08 20.25
CA ASP A 11 -5.89 -10.51 19.31
C ASP A 11 -5.32 -11.06 17.99
N ARG A 12 -3.98 -11.14 17.89
CA ARG A 12 -3.26 -11.71 16.74
C ARG A 12 -3.66 -11.03 15.40
N GLN A 13 -3.82 -9.71 15.43
CA GLN A 13 -4.18 -8.93 14.28
C GLN A 13 -3.23 -9.21 13.10
N ARG A 14 -3.79 -9.48 11.95
CA ARG A 14 -3.09 -9.56 10.67
C ARG A 14 -3.23 -8.24 9.93
N SER A 15 -2.10 -7.67 9.51
CA SER A 15 -2.11 -6.41 8.77
C SER A 15 -1.07 -6.44 7.65
N TYR A 16 -1.35 -5.71 6.58
CA TYR A 16 -0.39 -5.50 5.50
C TYR A 16 0.87 -4.82 6.02
N LEU A 17 0.71 -3.75 6.81
CA LEU A 17 1.84 -2.99 7.34
C LEU A 17 2.71 -3.81 8.31
N GLY A 18 2.14 -4.75 9.04
CA GLY A 18 2.92 -5.69 9.85
C GLY A 18 3.91 -6.49 9.03
N GLN A 19 3.50 -6.99 7.86
CA GLN A 19 4.38 -7.70 6.94
C GLN A 19 5.38 -6.74 6.28
N VAL A 20 4.90 -5.58 5.85
CA VAL A 20 5.71 -4.54 5.20
C VAL A 20 6.91 -4.16 6.06
N TRP A 21 6.71 -3.84 7.33
CA TRP A 21 7.80 -3.45 8.21
C TRP A 21 8.80 -4.58 8.47
N MET A 22 8.35 -5.83 8.55
CA MET A 22 9.25 -6.97 8.68
C MET A 22 10.09 -7.23 7.42
N ILE A 23 9.56 -6.90 6.25
CA ILE A 23 10.28 -6.97 4.98
C ILE A 23 11.30 -5.82 4.89
N LEU A 24 10.85 -4.59 5.13
CA LEU A 24 11.68 -3.39 4.98
C LEU A 24 12.82 -3.34 5.99
N SER A 25 12.62 -3.88 7.20
CA SER A 25 13.67 -4.03 8.21
C SER A 25 14.67 -5.16 7.91
N GLY A 26 14.41 -5.99 6.91
CA GLY A 26 15.23 -7.16 6.61
C GLY A 26 15.02 -8.38 7.52
N THR A 27 14.00 -8.32 8.39
CA THR A 27 13.66 -9.45 9.30
C THR A 27 13.09 -10.65 8.53
N LEU A 28 12.38 -10.40 7.44
CA LEU A 28 11.95 -11.40 6.48
C LEU A 28 12.84 -11.34 5.24
N SER A 29 13.29 -12.50 4.78
CA SER A 29 13.91 -12.63 3.46
C SER A 29 12.89 -12.30 2.36
N PRO A 30 13.31 -11.94 1.13
CA PRO A 30 12.38 -11.65 0.03
C PRO A 30 11.35 -12.76 -0.21
N ARG A 31 11.77 -14.04 -0.14
CA ARG A 31 10.87 -15.18 -0.33
C ARG A 31 9.86 -15.36 0.81
N GLU A 32 10.27 -15.12 2.05
CA GLU A 32 9.34 -15.13 3.19
C GLU A 32 8.38 -13.96 3.11
N GLY A 33 8.87 -12.77 2.73
CA GLY A 33 8.10 -11.56 2.54
C GLY A 33 7.05 -11.71 1.45
N GLU A 34 7.40 -12.25 0.29
CA GLU A 34 6.44 -12.55 -0.78
C GLU A 34 5.31 -13.44 -0.27
N ARG A 35 5.64 -14.54 0.42
CA ARG A 35 4.63 -15.45 0.96
C ARG A 35 3.73 -14.75 1.98
N ALA A 36 4.31 -13.96 2.88
CA ALA A 36 3.55 -13.20 3.89
C ALA A 36 2.63 -12.17 3.24
N LEU A 37 3.11 -11.43 2.23
CA LEU A 37 2.28 -10.47 1.48
C LEU A 37 1.14 -11.17 0.75
N ARG A 38 1.40 -12.27 0.01
CA ARG A 38 0.35 -13.02 -0.68
C ARG A 38 -0.72 -13.53 0.28
N THR A 39 -0.32 -13.95 1.48
CA THR A 39 -1.26 -14.42 2.50
C THR A 39 -2.18 -13.29 2.97
N VAL A 40 -1.63 -12.10 3.33
CA VAL A 40 -2.48 -10.99 3.80
C VAL A 40 -3.28 -10.35 2.67
N LEU A 41 -2.79 -10.37 1.43
CA LEU A 41 -3.52 -9.89 0.25
C LEU A 41 -4.74 -10.75 -0.08
N ALA A 42 -4.71 -12.03 0.27
CA ALA A 42 -5.82 -12.97 0.08
C ALA A 42 -6.77 -13.04 1.30
N ASP A 43 -6.44 -12.37 2.40
CA ASP A 43 -7.18 -12.41 3.65
C ASP A 43 -8.15 -11.21 3.75
N PRO A 44 -9.47 -11.43 3.66
CA PRO A 44 -10.45 -10.35 3.72
C PRO A 44 -10.50 -9.67 5.10
N ASP A 45 -10.02 -10.34 6.15
CA ASP A 45 -10.02 -9.82 7.52
C ASP A 45 -8.71 -9.09 7.87
N ALA A 46 -7.72 -9.10 6.97
CA ALA A 46 -6.47 -8.40 7.22
C ALA A 46 -6.64 -6.87 7.11
N CYS A 47 -6.06 -6.14 8.06
CA CYS A 47 -6.04 -4.69 8.02
C CYS A 47 -5.23 -4.22 6.79
N TYR A 48 -5.91 -3.62 5.82
CA TYR A 48 -5.32 -3.05 4.61
C TYR A 48 -4.75 -1.63 4.86
N PRO A 49 -3.90 -1.11 3.96
CA PRO A 49 -3.42 0.26 4.04
C PRO A 49 -4.57 1.25 3.90
N GLY A 50 -4.70 2.18 4.86
CA GLY A 50 -5.78 3.17 4.87
C GLY A 50 -5.42 4.53 4.25
N SER A 51 -4.19 4.69 3.75
CA SER A 51 -3.70 5.97 3.21
C SER A 51 -2.65 5.77 2.12
N PRO A 52 -2.43 6.76 1.25
CA PRO A 52 -1.36 6.74 0.25
C PRO A 52 0.03 6.54 0.87
N TYR A 53 0.25 7.13 2.05
CA TYR A 53 1.48 6.92 2.81
C TYR A 53 1.74 5.44 3.10
N ALA A 54 0.74 4.71 3.54
CA ALA A 54 0.85 3.28 3.84
C ALA A 54 1.01 2.44 2.56
N TYR A 55 0.34 2.81 1.47
CA TYR A 55 0.50 2.18 0.15
C TYR A 55 1.91 2.36 -0.41
N HIS A 56 2.58 3.49 -0.14
CA HIS A 56 3.98 3.68 -0.52
C HIS A 56 4.86 2.53 -0.01
N TYR A 57 4.80 2.27 1.28
CA TYR A 57 5.63 1.21 1.88
C TYR A 57 5.21 -0.19 1.46
N LEU A 58 3.93 -0.41 1.19
CA LEU A 58 3.46 -1.68 0.63
C LEU A 58 4.09 -1.95 -0.74
N ILE A 59 4.09 -0.96 -1.63
CA ILE A 59 4.68 -1.07 -2.97
C ILE A 59 6.20 -1.29 -2.87
N GLU A 60 6.91 -0.55 -2.01
CA GLU A 60 8.35 -0.75 -1.78
C GLU A 60 8.65 -2.17 -1.29
N ALA A 61 7.84 -2.70 -0.36
CA ALA A 61 7.99 -4.06 0.14
C ALA A 61 7.73 -5.11 -0.95
N MET A 62 6.73 -4.89 -1.81
CA MET A 62 6.45 -5.75 -2.96
C MET A 62 7.64 -5.82 -3.92
N ILE A 63 8.24 -4.67 -4.26
CA ILE A 63 9.42 -4.60 -5.12
C ILE A 63 10.60 -5.35 -4.51
N ARG A 64 10.86 -5.17 -3.21
CA ARG A 64 11.91 -5.92 -2.50
C ARG A 64 11.71 -7.43 -2.49
N CYS A 65 10.46 -7.86 -2.61
CA CYS A 65 10.11 -9.28 -2.72
C CYS A 65 10.04 -9.79 -4.16
N GLY A 66 10.34 -8.95 -5.17
CA GLY A 66 10.27 -9.32 -6.59
C GLY A 66 8.85 -9.36 -7.16
N MET A 67 7.86 -8.84 -6.44
CA MET A 67 6.44 -8.78 -6.87
C MET A 67 6.19 -7.54 -7.75
N ASN A 68 7.00 -7.35 -8.80
CA ASN A 68 7.02 -6.11 -9.60
C ASN A 68 5.70 -5.83 -10.33
N ASP A 69 5.08 -6.85 -10.90
CA ASP A 69 3.81 -6.70 -11.61
C ASP A 69 2.68 -6.32 -10.65
N GLU A 70 2.66 -6.91 -9.46
CA GLU A 70 1.70 -6.57 -8.41
C GLU A 70 1.92 -5.15 -7.90
N ALA A 71 3.18 -4.74 -7.69
CA ALA A 71 3.55 -3.38 -7.28
C ALA A 71 3.07 -2.35 -8.31
N ARG A 72 3.33 -2.60 -9.62
CA ARG A 72 2.85 -1.75 -10.72
C ARG A 72 1.33 -1.66 -10.75
N ARG A 73 0.66 -2.80 -10.69
CA ARG A 73 -0.80 -2.87 -10.68
C ARG A 73 -1.39 -2.06 -9.52
N ARG A 74 -0.88 -2.24 -8.30
CA ARG A 74 -1.35 -1.51 -7.10
C ARG A 74 -1.15 -0.01 -7.21
N LEU A 75 -0.02 0.44 -7.71
CA LEU A 75 0.21 1.87 -7.93
C LEU A 75 -0.78 2.43 -8.94
N THR A 76 -0.95 1.75 -10.08
CA THR A 76 -1.85 2.19 -11.15
C THR A 76 -3.31 2.20 -10.71
N GLU A 77 -3.77 1.18 -10.00
CA GLU A 77 -5.15 1.10 -9.51
C GLU A 77 -5.43 2.20 -8.48
N TYR A 78 -4.54 2.41 -7.51
CA TYR A 78 -4.79 3.33 -6.41
C TYR A 78 -4.72 4.80 -6.87
N TRP A 79 -3.60 5.23 -7.45
CA TRP A 79 -3.47 6.62 -7.92
C TRP A 79 -4.19 6.90 -9.24
N GLY A 80 -4.28 5.91 -10.12
CA GLY A 80 -5.11 5.98 -11.32
C GLY A 80 -6.60 6.11 -10.98
N GLY A 81 -7.06 5.48 -9.89
CA GLY A 81 -8.41 5.66 -9.36
C GLY A 81 -8.68 7.10 -8.94
N MET A 82 -7.75 7.76 -8.25
CA MET A 82 -7.86 9.20 -7.94
C MET A 82 -7.98 10.04 -9.23
N ALA A 83 -7.11 9.79 -10.21
CA ALA A 83 -7.10 10.50 -11.49
C ALA A 83 -8.42 10.29 -12.26
N ALA A 84 -8.97 9.08 -12.25
CA ALA A 84 -10.26 8.77 -12.88
C ALA A 84 -11.45 9.51 -12.24
N LEU A 85 -11.34 9.89 -10.98
CA LEU A 85 -12.31 10.74 -10.27
C LEU A 85 -12.05 12.25 -10.46
N GLY A 86 -11.09 12.63 -11.31
CA GLY A 86 -10.78 14.02 -11.62
C GLY A 86 -9.73 14.67 -10.72
N ALA A 87 -8.91 13.86 -10.02
CA ALA A 87 -7.81 14.41 -9.24
C ALA A 87 -6.79 15.09 -10.16
N ASP A 88 -6.56 16.37 -9.98
CA ASP A 88 -5.51 17.18 -10.57
C ASP A 88 -4.29 17.34 -9.65
N THR A 89 -4.44 16.91 -8.40
CA THR A 89 -3.42 16.87 -7.36
C THR A 89 -3.49 15.53 -6.60
N PHE A 90 -2.51 15.21 -5.77
CA PHE A 90 -2.52 13.99 -4.97
C PHE A 90 -3.34 14.18 -3.69
N TRP A 91 -4.32 13.30 -3.49
CA TRP A 91 -5.24 13.36 -2.35
C TRP A 91 -4.64 12.73 -1.08
N GLU A 92 -5.07 13.22 0.07
CA GLU A 92 -4.69 12.70 1.38
C GLU A 92 -5.17 11.26 1.62
N VAL A 93 -6.38 10.96 1.14
CA VAL A 93 -7.06 9.67 1.27
C VAL A 93 -7.80 9.34 -0.01
N TYR A 94 -7.78 8.09 -0.38
CA TYR A 94 -8.60 7.51 -1.42
C TYR A 94 -9.04 6.11 -1.01
N ASP A 95 -10.33 5.82 -1.17
CA ASP A 95 -10.89 4.48 -1.02
C ASP A 95 -11.77 4.20 -2.25
N PRO A 96 -11.47 3.14 -3.03
CA PRO A 96 -12.23 2.85 -4.24
C PRO A 96 -13.69 2.44 -3.97
N THR A 97 -14.01 2.06 -2.72
CA THR A 97 -15.35 1.62 -2.29
C THR A 97 -16.13 2.71 -1.56
N ASP A 98 -15.44 3.76 -1.10
CA ASP A 98 -16.05 4.89 -0.38
C ASP A 98 -15.35 6.20 -0.73
N HIS A 99 -15.86 6.91 -1.73
CA HIS A 99 -15.29 8.17 -2.19
C HIS A 99 -15.40 9.32 -1.18
N PHE A 100 -16.20 9.15 -0.13
CA PHE A 100 -16.35 10.11 0.97
C PHE A 100 -15.54 9.72 2.22
N LYS A 101 -14.64 8.73 2.07
CA LYS A 101 -13.76 8.30 3.15
C LYS A 101 -12.99 9.47 3.75
N SER A 102 -13.01 9.56 5.07
CA SER A 102 -12.25 10.55 5.82
C SER A 102 -11.65 9.93 7.07
N PRO A 103 -10.35 10.10 7.34
CA PRO A 103 -9.74 9.68 8.60
C PRO A 103 -10.25 10.51 9.79
N TYR A 104 -10.92 11.64 9.51
CA TYR A 104 -11.46 12.57 10.50
C TYR A 104 -12.96 12.37 10.76
N ASN A 105 -13.59 11.39 10.11
CA ASN A 105 -15.05 11.22 10.08
C ASN A 105 -15.83 12.46 9.58
N PHE A 106 -15.15 13.36 8.85
CA PHE A 106 -15.72 14.56 8.27
C PHE A 106 -15.04 14.88 6.94
N PHE A 107 -15.63 14.42 5.85
CA PHE A 107 -15.08 14.49 4.50
C PHE A 107 -14.59 15.89 4.06
N PRO A 108 -15.29 17.01 4.36
CA PRO A 108 -14.87 18.35 3.92
C PRO A 108 -13.50 18.81 4.42
N VAL A 109 -12.90 18.15 5.43
CA VAL A 109 -11.56 18.51 5.93
C VAL A 109 -10.43 17.69 5.29
N ASN A 110 -10.74 16.75 4.40
CA ASN A 110 -9.72 16.02 3.66
C ASN A 110 -8.92 16.96 2.75
N SER A 111 -7.61 16.78 2.72
CA SER A 111 -6.76 17.54 1.80
C SER A 111 -6.76 16.88 0.41
N TYR A 112 -6.99 17.69 -0.60
CA TYR A 112 -6.88 17.29 -2.02
C TYR A 112 -5.53 17.64 -2.64
N CYS A 113 -4.59 18.17 -1.84
CA CYS A 113 -3.21 18.41 -2.22
C CYS A 113 -2.30 18.01 -1.05
N HIS A 114 -1.97 16.72 -0.96
CA HIS A 114 -1.26 16.17 0.19
C HIS A 114 0.07 15.52 -0.21
N ALA A 115 1.16 16.07 0.32
CA ALA A 115 2.53 15.67 -0.04
C ALA A 115 2.83 14.18 0.17
N TRP A 116 2.28 13.54 1.19
CA TRP A 116 2.53 12.11 1.43
C TRP A 116 1.96 11.18 0.34
N SER A 117 1.18 11.73 -0.57
CA SER A 117 0.62 11.00 -1.71
C SER A 117 1.45 11.12 -3.00
N CYS A 118 2.61 11.79 -2.97
CA CYS A 118 3.50 11.96 -4.13
C CYS A 118 4.27 10.68 -4.50
N THR A 119 3.85 9.55 -4.03
CA THR A 119 4.42 8.22 -4.27
C THR A 119 4.69 7.88 -5.73
N PRO A 120 3.79 8.13 -6.70
CA PRO A 120 4.05 7.79 -8.10
C PRO A 120 5.31 8.42 -8.65
N VAL A 121 5.57 9.68 -8.33
CA VAL A 121 6.78 10.40 -8.79
C VAL A 121 8.05 9.71 -8.30
N TYR A 122 8.07 9.28 -7.05
CA TYR A 122 9.21 8.55 -6.47
C TYR A 122 9.44 7.21 -7.19
N PHE A 123 8.41 6.39 -7.36
CA PHE A 123 8.54 5.05 -7.92
C PHE A 123 8.88 5.08 -9.42
N ILE A 124 8.25 5.97 -10.19
CA ILE A 124 8.52 6.12 -11.62
C ILE A 124 9.98 6.52 -11.87
N ASN A 125 10.56 7.34 -10.99
CA ASN A 125 11.96 7.75 -11.11
C ASN A 125 12.93 6.68 -10.59
N LYS A 126 12.66 6.12 -9.42
CA LYS A 126 13.57 5.15 -8.76
C LYS A 126 13.55 3.78 -9.43
N TYR A 127 12.43 3.35 -9.95
CA TYR A 127 12.21 2.02 -10.52
C TYR A 127 11.64 2.10 -11.94
N ALA A 128 12.29 2.93 -12.80
CA ALA A 128 11.86 3.19 -14.16
C ALA A 128 11.67 1.89 -14.99
N ASP A 129 12.52 0.90 -14.79
CA ASP A 129 12.46 -0.41 -15.44
C ASP A 129 11.19 -1.22 -15.07
N ILE A 130 10.55 -0.91 -13.94
CA ILE A 130 9.29 -1.51 -13.51
C ILE A 130 8.08 -0.69 -13.98
N PHE A 131 8.13 0.63 -13.89
CA PHE A 131 6.95 1.51 -14.03
C PHE A 131 6.84 2.21 -15.39
N GLN A 132 7.89 2.22 -16.23
CA GLN A 132 7.90 2.88 -17.54
C GLN A 132 7.79 1.89 -18.73
N LYS A 133 7.36 0.65 -18.48
CA LYS A 133 7.13 -0.38 -19.50
C LYS A 133 5.72 -0.36 -20.05
#